data_2e1f64e5524dedb6c3be4f6f41528367
#
_entry.id   2e1f64e5524dedb6c3be4f6f41528367
#
_cell.length_a   1.000
_cell.length_b   1.000
_cell.length_c   1.000
_cell.angle_alpha   90.00
_cell.angle_beta   90.00
_cell.angle_gamma   90.00
#
_symmetry.space_group_name_H-M   'P 1'
#
loop_
_entity.id
_entity.type
_entity.pdbx_description
1 polymer ?
#
loop_
_entity_poly.entity_id
_entity_poly.type
_entity_poly.pdbx_seq_one_letter_code
_entity_poly.pdbx_strand_id
1 'polypeptide(L)' 'MRIKYDDQDDILHIEFSKEPIVKDVSHGWNVNVGYGADGITEITILDAKADGYWPLENAKDLLPIAA' A
#
# COMPACT_ATOMS: atom_id res chain seq x y z
N MET A 1 10.17 5.31 -6.36
CA MET A 1 8.82 5.01 -5.85
C MET A 1 7.81 5.17 -6.96
N ARG A 2 6.88 4.27 -7.05
CA ARG A 2 5.87 4.26 -8.11
C ARG A 2 4.49 4.12 -7.48
N ILE A 3 3.58 4.99 -7.86
CA ILE A 3 2.23 5.00 -7.30
C ILE A 3 1.24 4.82 -8.42
N LYS A 4 0.33 3.85 -8.26
CA LYS A 4 -0.76 3.60 -9.19
C LYS A 4 -2.06 3.58 -8.43
N TYR A 5 -3.04 4.29 -8.92
CA TYR A 5 -4.39 4.24 -8.38
C TYR A 5 -5.36 3.84 -9.47
N ASP A 6 -6.13 2.78 -9.23
CA ASP A 6 -7.16 2.30 -10.12
C ASP A 6 -8.50 2.80 -9.60
N ASP A 7 -9.08 3.78 -10.27
CA ASP A 7 -10.31 4.39 -9.82
C ASP A 7 -11.56 3.54 -10.08
N GLN A 8 -11.48 2.58 -10.98
CA GLN A 8 -12.58 1.65 -11.22
C GLN A 8 -12.77 0.69 -10.05
N ASP A 9 -11.69 0.14 -9.58
CA ASP A 9 -11.72 -0.86 -8.50
C ASP A 9 -11.33 -0.30 -7.15
N ASP A 10 -10.98 0.99 -7.09
CA ASP A 10 -10.55 1.68 -5.88
C ASP A 10 -9.36 0.97 -5.22
N ILE A 11 -8.35 0.65 -6.02
CA ILE A 11 -7.14 -0.02 -5.54
C ILE A 11 -5.95 0.91 -5.67
N LEU A 12 -5.25 1.12 -4.55
CA LEU A 12 -4.01 1.90 -4.52
C LEU A 12 -2.84 0.95 -4.40
N HIS A 13 -1.87 1.09 -5.29
CA HIS A 13 -0.66 0.29 -5.27
C HIS A 13 0.55 1.22 -5.20
N ILE A 14 1.40 1.02 -4.19
CA ILE A 14 2.61 1.81 -4.00
C ILE A 14 3.80 0.87 -4.05
N GLU A 15 4.69 1.10 -5.01
CA GLU A 15 5.90 0.31 -5.18
C GLU A 15 7.09 1.13 -4.70
N PHE A 16 7.79 0.67 -3.69
CA PHE A 16 8.96 1.35 -3.13
C PHE A 16 10.27 0.86 -3.74
N SER A 17 10.30 -0.41 -4.14
CA SER A 17 11.48 -0.98 -4.76
C SER A 17 11.06 -2.09 -5.72
N LYS A 18 12.02 -2.59 -6.50
CA LYS A 18 11.77 -3.69 -7.43
C LYS A 18 12.29 -5.02 -6.90
N GLU A 19 12.64 -5.07 -5.62
CA GLU A 19 13.10 -6.30 -5.02
C GLU A 19 11.99 -7.33 -4.99
N PRO A 20 12.33 -8.62 -5.13
CA PRO A 20 11.33 -9.68 -5.02
C PRO A 20 10.70 -9.68 -3.64
N ILE A 21 9.40 -9.96 -3.60
CA ILE A 21 8.67 -10.07 -2.34
C ILE A 21 8.97 -11.44 -1.73
N VAL A 22 9.46 -11.44 -0.51
CA VAL A 22 9.75 -12.67 0.23
C VAL A 22 8.73 -12.94 1.32
N LYS A 23 7.92 -11.95 1.66
CA LYS A 23 6.91 -12.08 2.71
C LYS A 23 5.80 -11.07 2.49
N ASP A 24 4.56 -11.51 2.60
CA ASP A 24 3.38 -10.63 2.56
C ASP A 24 2.71 -10.62 3.93
N VAL A 25 2.32 -9.43 4.38
CA VAL A 25 1.61 -9.27 5.64
C VAL A 25 0.35 -8.46 5.41
N SER A 26 -0.77 -8.98 5.86
CA SER A 26 -2.05 -8.27 5.77
C SER A 26 -2.29 -7.48 7.05
N HIS A 27 -2.66 -6.22 6.89
CA HIS A 27 -3.05 -5.34 7.99
C HIS A 27 -4.54 -5.06 7.84
N GLY A 28 -5.35 -5.85 8.53
CA GLY A 28 -6.79 -5.83 8.32
C GLY A 28 -7.13 -6.55 7.01
N TRP A 29 -8.32 -6.27 6.47
CA TRP A 29 -8.79 -6.97 5.27
C TRP A 29 -8.33 -6.30 3.97
N ASN A 30 -7.97 -5.03 4.04
CA ASN A 30 -7.78 -4.24 2.81
C ASN A 30 -6.37 -3.72 2.58
N VAL A 31 -5.46 -3.88 3.53
CA VAL A 31 -4.07 -3.41 3.36
C VAL A 31 -3.13 -4.60 3.36
N ASN A 32 -2.33 -4.71 2.30
CA ASN A 32 -1.33 -5.77 2.20
C ASN A 32 0.04 -5.16 1.98
N VAL A 33 1.02 -5.59 2.75
CA VAL A 33 2.39 -5.10 2.67
C VAL A 33 3.30 -6.22 2.22
N GLY A 34 4.01 -6.00 1.11
CA GLY A 34 5.00 -6.93 0.63
C GLY A 34 6.39 -6.50 1.08
N TYR A 35 7.12 -7.42 1.68
CA TYR A 35 8.49 -7.18 2.16
C TYR A 35 9.49 -7.90 1.28
N GLY A 36 10.55 -7.19 0.91
CA GLY A 36 11.72 -7.77 0.29
C GLY A 36 12.81 -8.00 1.32
N ALA A 37 14.01 -8.30 0.87
CA ALA A 37 15.14 -8.58 1.77
C ALA A 37 15.51 -7.37 2.63
N ASP A 38 15.32 -6.16 2.10
CA ASP A 38 15.76 -4.93 2.78
C ASP A 38 14.61 -4.10 3.38
N GLY A 39 13.42 -4.63 3.44
CA GLY A 39 12.28 -3.93 4.00
C GLY A 39 11.07 -3.92 3.09
N ILE A 40 10.21 -2.91 3.25
CA ILE A 40 8.97 -2.82 2.49
C ILE A 40 9.27 -2.60 1.02
N THR A 41 8.71 -3.48 0.18
CA THR A 41 8.83 -3.41 -1.27
C THR A 41 7.60 -2.77 -1.89
N GLU A 42 6.40 -3.13 -1.42
CA GLU A 42 5.16 -2.56 -1.94
C GLU A 42 4.04 -2.61 -0.92
N ILE A 43 3.05 -1.77 -1.16
CA ILE A 43 1.81 -1.75 -0.38
C ILE A 43 0.64 -1.74 -1.35
N THR A 44 -0.35 -2.60 -1.10
CA THR A 44 -1.59 -2.63 -1.88
C THR A 44 -2.75 -2.37 -0.93
N ILE A 45 -3.61 -1.42 -1.29
CA ILE A 45 -4.76 -1.04 -0.47
C ILE A 45 -6.02 -1.16 -1.30
N LEU A 46 -6.96 -1.99 -0.86
CA LEU A 46 -8.28 -2.14 -1.45
C LEU A 46 -9.21 -1.11 -0.83
N ASP A 47 -10.18 -0.62 -1.58
CA ASP A 47 -11.11 0.43 -1.13
C ASP A 47 -10.35 1.64 -0.59
N ALA A 48 -9.31 2.02 -1.29
CA ALA A 48 -8.39 3.05 -0.81
C ALA A 48 -9.09 4.39 -0.59
N LYS A 49 -9.88 4.85 -1.55
CA LYS A 49 -10.58 6.11 -1.43
C LYS A 49 -11.71 6.02 -0.41
N ALA A 50 -12.45 4.91 -0.45
CA ALA A 50 -13.57 4.68 0.46
C ALA A 50 -13.13 4.70 1.92
N ASP A 51 -11.92 4.19 2.20
CA ASP A 51 -11.37 4.10 3.55
C ASP A 51 -10.46 5.28 3.92
N GLY A 52 -10.36 6.28 3.06
CA GLY A 52 -9.61 7.49 3.38
C GLY A 52 -8.12 7.46 3.09
N TYR A 53 -7.63 6.43 2.41
CA TYR A 53 -6.20 6.34 2.05
C TYR A 53 -5.85 7.10 0.78
N TRP A 54 -6.82 7.36 -0.06
CA TRP A 54 -6.59 8.08 -1.30
C TRP A 54 -7.41 9.36 -1.31
N PRO A 55 -6.87 10.52 -1.67
CA PRO A 55 -5.48 10.70 -2.08
C PRO A 55 -4.49 10.56 -0.90
N LEU A 56 -3.22 10.31 -1.23
CA LEU A 56 -2.18 10.01 -0.24
C LEU A 56 -1.96 11.10 0.81
N GLU A 57 -2.24 12.33 0.49
CA GLU A 57 -2.12 13.42 1.45
C GLU A 57 -3.01 13.22 2.67
N ASN A 58 -4.09 12.41 2.53
CA ASN A 58 -4.98 12.07 3.63
C ASN A 58 -4.53 10.79 4.34
N ALA A 59 -3.66 10.02 3.72
CA ALA A 59 -3.32 8.68 4.19
C ALA A 59 -2.17 8.64 5.19
N LYS A 60 -1.37 9.68 5.25
CA LYS A 60 -0.16 9.68 6.09
C LYS A 60 -0.43 9.39 7.56
N ASP A 61 -1.61 9.78 8.05
CA ASP A 61 -1.99 9.57 9.43
C ASP A 61 -2.80 8.29 9.63
N LEU A 62 -3.15 7.62 8.52
CA LEU A 62 -4.02 6.44 8.53
C LEU A 62 -3.26 5.13 8.31
N LEU A 63 -2.11 5.21 7.67
CA LEU A 63 -1.30 4.03 7.40
C LEU A 63 -0.45 3.70 8.63
N PRO A 64 -0.74 2.62 9.34
CA PRO A 64 0.02 2.29 10.56
C PRO A 64 1.47 1.95 10.29
N ILE A 65 1.79 1.65 9.04
CA ILE A 65 3.13 1.26 8.61
C ILE A 65 3.93 2.44 8.05
N ALA A 66 3.34 3.63 7.96
CA ALA A 66 3.97 4.80 7.36
C ALA A 66 4.86 5.56 8.33
N ALA A 67 4.91 5.16 9.54
CA ALA A 67 5.67 5.84 10.58
C ALA A 67 7.17 5.69 10.41
#